data_4fb8a696d968ef805d6ce50b493eda81
#
_entry.id   4fb8a696d968ef805d6ce50b493eda81
#
_cell.length_a   1.000
_cell.length_b   1.000
_cell.length_c   1.000
_cell.angle_alpha   90.00
_cell.angle_beta   90.00
_cell.angle_gamma   90.00
#
_symmetry.space_group_name_H-M   'P 1'
#
loop_
_entity.id
_entity.type
_entity.pdbx_description
1 polymer ?
#
loop_
_entity_poly.entity_id
_entity_poly.type
_entity_poly.pdbx_seq_one_letter_code
_entity_poly.pdbx_strand_id
1 'polypeptide(L)'
;MLTFAFHSNAQVAIASRPGLFDNFSSNIPASSVELDKAFTALAGSQIQLNFGDKFSFAGTVLSSVQKYKNLKSVIVKSPGFKDALLSISKRIDSDNSVTYIGRIINESSTDGYQLVKDKSGKYSFNKIKTADLIQDF
;
A
#
# COMPACT_ATOMS: atom_id res chain seq x y z
N MET A 1 16.02 -9.90 -39.59
CA MET A 1 14.73 -10.51 -39.22
C MET A 1 14.70 -10.93 -37.78
N LEU A 2 15.68 -11.64 -37.29
CA LEU A 2 15.72 -12.00 -35.86
C LEU A 2 15.78 -10.79 -34.93
N THR A 3 16.40 -9.70 -35.33
CA THR A 3 16.49 -8.49 -34.53
C THR A 3 15.13 -7.86 -34.23
N PHE A 4 14.20 -7.92 -35.18
CA PHE A 4 12.84 -7.40 -34.94
C PHE A 4 12.11 -8.20 -33.87
N ALA A 5 12.27 -9.52 -33.88
CA ALA A 5 11.65 -10.39 -32.89
C ALA A 5 12.16 -10.07 -31.49
N PHE A 6 13.45 -9.80 -31.35
CA PHE A 6 14.01 -9.43 -30.04
C PHE A 6 13.42 -8.13 -29.51
N HIS A 7 13.30 -7.10 -30.34
CA HIS A 7 12.72 -5.84 -29.91
C HIS A 7 11.26 -5.98 -29.50
N SER A 8 10.49 -6.75 -30.28
CA SER A 8 9.09 -7.02 -29.94
C SER A 8 8.96 -7.74 -28.61
N ASN A 9 9.81 -8.75 -28.38
CA ASN A 9 9.78 -9.52 -27.15
C ASN A 9 10.13 -8.67 -25.94
N ALA A 10 11.09 -7.76 -26.04
CA ALA A 10 11.46 -6.87 -24.96
C ALA A 10 10.33 -5.94 -24.57
N GLN A 11 9.66 -5.35 -25.57
CA GLN A 11 8.53 -4.46 -25.33
C GLN A 11 7.34 -5.19 -24.72
N VAL A 12 7.04 -6.39 -25.21
CA VAL A 12 5.97 -7.21 -24.67
C VAL A 12 6.28 -7.61 -23.23
N ALA A 13 7.54 -7.96 -22.93
CA ALA A 13 7.92 -8.32 -21.57
C ALA A 13 7.73 -7.17 -20.58
N ILE A 14 8.05 -5.93 -20.98
CA ILE A 14 7.83 -4.76 -20.14
C ILE A 14 6.33 -4.47 -19.98
N ALA A 15 5.59 -4.50 -21.08
CA ALA A 15 4.17 -4.19 -21.08
C ALA A 15 3.33 -5.26 -20.38
N SER A 16 3.80 -6.53 -20.39
CA SER A 16 3.08 -7.65 -19.80
C SER A 16 3.58 -8.04 -18.43
N ARG A 17 4.42 -7.21 -17.79
CA ARG A 17 4.88 -7.47 -16.42
C ARG A 17 3.67 -7.68 -15.52
N PRO A 18 3.59 -8.83 -14.81
CA PRO A 18 2.47 -9.05 -13.92
C PRO A 18 2.50 -8.09 -12.74
N GLY A 19 1.34 -7.72 -12.25
CA GLY A 19 1.22 -6.99 -11.02
C GLY A 19 1.53 -7.88 -9.81
N LEU A 20 2.18 -7.32 -8.82
CA LEU A 20 2.52 -8.04 -7.59
C LEU A 20 1.25 -8.54 -6.88
N PHE A 21 0.16 -7.82 -7.02
CA PHE A 21 -1.08 -8.09 -6.34
C PHE A 21 -2.17 -8.69 -7.23
N ASP A 22 -1.79 -9.26 -8.39
CA ASP A 22 -2.76 -9.81 -9.34
C ASP A 22 -3.67 -10.88 -8.74
N ASN A 23 -3.16 -11.66 -7.78
CA ASN A 23 -3.91 -12.75 -7.15
C ASN A 23 -4.80 -12.27 -6.00
N PHE A 24 -4.81 -10.98 -5.72
CA PHE A 24 -5.61 -10.42 -4.64
C PHE A 24 -6.72 -9.56 -5.20
N SER A 25 -7.78 -9.41 -4.42
CA SER A 25 -8.96 -8.64 -4.80
C SER A 25 -8.60 -7.20 -5.13
N SER A 26 -9.39 -6.58 -6.00
CA SER A 26 -9.25 -5.16 -6.30
C SER A 26 -9.72 -4.26 -5.17
N ASN A 27 -10.47 -4.80 -4.22
CA ASN A 27 -10.96 -4.07 -3.05
C ASN A 27 -10.77 -4.96 -1.82
N ILE A 28 -9.93 -4.54 -0.88
CA ILE A 28 -9.61 -5.29 0.31
C ILE A 28 -10.06 -4.49 1.53
N PRO A 29 -10.99 -5.02 2.34
CA PRO A 29 -11.40 -4.33 3.56
C PRO A 29 -10.22 -4.09 4.50
N ALA A 30 -10.18 -2.91 5.11
CA ALA A 30 -9.09 -2.53 6.02
C ALA A 30 -9.69 -1.90 7.27
N SER A 31 -9.88 -2.71 8.32
CA SER A 31 -10.47 -2.21 9.55
C SER A 31 -9.52 -1.26 10.28
N SER A 32 -10.09 -0.29 10.98
CA SER A 32 -9.30 0.65 11.78
C SER A 32 -8.52 -0.06 12.89
N VAL A 33 -9.03 -1.18 13.38
CA VAL A 33 -8.34 -1.98 14.41
C VAL A 33 -7.01 -2.49 13.85
N GLU A 34 -7.01 -3.01 12.61
CA GLU A 34 -5.78 -3.48 11.98
C GLU A 34 -4.85 -2.32 11.63
N LEU A 35 -5.40 -1.23 11.10
CA LEU A 35 -4.60 -0.05 10.79
C LEU A 35 -3.90 0.51 12.02
N ASP A 36 -4.58 0.53 13.16
CA ASP A 36 -4.04 1.07 14.40
C ASP A 36 -2.85 0.28 14.93
N LYS A 37 -2.72 -0.99 14.59
CA LYS A 37 -1.54 -1.78 14.96
C LYS A 37 -0.26 -1.15 14.46
N ALA A 38 -0.30 -0.56 13.27
CA ALA A 38 0.87 0.11 12.70
C ALA A 38 1.26 1.33 13.52
N PHE A 39 0.30 2.04 14.08
CA PHE A 39 0.56 3.28 14.81
C PHE A 39 1.00 3.06 16.26
N THR A 40 0.80 1.86 16.80
CA THR A 40 1.26 1.51 18.15
C THR A 40 2.62 0.81 18.12
N ALA A 41 3.09 0.41 16.94
CA ALA A 41 4.36 -0.29 16.79
C ALA A 41 5.54 0.68 16.81
N LEU A 42 6.65 0.23 17.34
CA LEU A 42 7.89 1.01 17.35
C LEU A 42 8.68 0.77 16.06
N ALA A 43 9.43 1.79 15.63
CA ALA A 43 10.35 1.63 14.51
C ALA A 43 11.32 0.48 14.78
N GLY A 44 11.56 -0.35 13.77
CA GLY A 44 12.39 -1.55 13.89
C GLY A 44 11.62 -2.81 14.28
N SER A 45 10.40 -2.70 14.77
CA SER A 45 9.62 -3.88 15.15
C SER A 45 8.97 -4.53 13.93
N GLN A 46 8.64 -5.81 14.08
CA GLN A 46 7.90 -6.56 13.08
C GLN A 46 6.43 -6.57 13.44
N ILE A 47 5.58 -6.36 12.44
CA ILE A 47 4.13 -6.38 12.62
C ILE A 47 3.48 -7.21 11.53
N GLN A 48 2.25 -7.65 11.79
CA GLN A 48 1.43 -8.33 10.81
C GLN A 48 0.04 -7.69 10.85
N LEU A 49 -0.39 -7.19 9.70
CA LEU A 49 -1.70 -6.57 9.53
C LEU A 49 -2.56 -7.51 8.70
N ASN A 50 -3.63 -8.02 9.29
CA ASN A 50 -4.53 -8.96 8.63
C ASN A 50 -5.74 -8.21 8.12
N PHE A 51 -5.73 -7.91 6.82
CA PHE A 51 -6.85 -7.27 6.16
C PHE A 51 -7.83 -8.32 5.63
N GLY A 52 -8.89 -7.91 4.98
CA GLY A 52 -9.86 -8.84 4.43
C GLY A 52 -9.30 -9.65 3.25
N ASP A 53 -10.08 -10.64 2.77
CA ASP A 53 -9.75 -11.44 1.58
C ASP A 53 -8.41 -12.19 1.68
N LYS A 54 -8.05 -12.63 2.88
CA LYS A 54 -6.80 -13.37 3.14
C LYS A 54 -5.56 -12.54 2.81
N PHE A 55 -5.67 -11.23 2.75
CA PHE A 55 -4.55 -10.34 2.52
C PHE A 55 -3.88 -10.03 3.86
N SER A 56 -2.67 -10.54 4.04
CA SER A 56 -1.89 -10.31 5.24
C SER A 56 -0.62 -9.54 4.86
N PHE A 57 -0.43 -8.39 5.47
CA PHE A 57 0.74 -7.56 5.23
C PHE A 57 1.65 -7.64 6.46
N ALA A 58 2.69 -8.45 6.35
CA ALA A 58 3.66 -8.64 7.42
C ALA A 58 4.97 -7.96 7.04
N GLY A 59 5.54 -7.21 7.95
CA GLY A 59 6.76 -6.51 7.65
C GLY A 59 7.39 -5.82 8.84
N THR A 60 8.43 -5.06 8.54
CA THR A 60 9.18 -4.30 9.54
C THR A 60 8.80 -2.83 9.46
N VAL A 61 8.56 -2.22 10.60
CA VAL A 61 8.30 -0.78 10.69
C VAL A 61 9.62 -0.05 10.44
N LEU A 62 9.75 0.59 9.29
CA LEU A 62 10.95 1.34 8.94
C LEU A 62 10.98 2.70 9.63
N SER A 63 9.84 3.35 9.74
CA SER A 63 9.74 4.65 10.39
C SER A 63 8.40 4.82 11.05
N SER A 64 8.38 5.56 12.14
CA SER A 64 7.18 5.91 12.88
C SER A 64 7.42 7.31 13.43
N VAL A 65 6.75 8.31 12.85
CA VAL A 65 7.05 9.72 13.11
C VAL A 65 5.77 10.47 13.45
N GLN A 66 5.79 11.13 14.59
CA GLN A 66 4.75 12.10 14.95
C GLN A 66 5.10 13.43 14.29
N LYS A 67 4.48 13.71 13.12
CA LYS A 67 4.81 14.91 12.34
C LYS A 67 4.25 16.18 12.94
N TYR A 68 3.00 16.09 13.42
CA TYR A 68 2.31 17.16 14.12
C TYR A 68 1.54 16.55 15.28
N LYS A 69 1.00 17.37 16.18
CA LYS A 69 0.21 16.86 17.31
C LYS A 69 -0.91 15.93 16.87
N ASN A 70 -1.48 16.20 15.70
CA ASN A 70 -2.64 15.48 15.18
C ASN A 70 -2.30 14.58 14.00
N LEU A 71 -1.02 14.38 13.65
CA LEU A 71 -0.63 13.61 12.48
C LEU A 71 0.56 12.71 12.75
N LYS A 72 0.35 11.42 12.61
CA LYS A 72 1.41 10.42 12.74
C LYS A 72 1.52 9.63 11.45
N SER A 73 2.76 9.37 11.00
CA SER A 73 3.04 8.63 9.77
C SER A 73 3.94 7.44 10.04
N VAL A 74 3.63 6.31 9.40
CA VAL A 74 4.35 5.06 9.57
C VAL A 74 4.62 4.46 8.20
N ILE A 75 5.80 3.87 8.04
CA ILE A 75 6.17 3.13 6.85
C ILE A 75 6.55 1.72 7.26
N VAL A 76 5.93 0.73 6.61
CA VAL A 76 6.17 -0.70 6.86
C VAL A 76 6.64 -1.34 5.56
N LYS A 77 7.72 -2.10 5.63
CA LYS A 77 8.30 -2.79 4.48
C LYS A 77 8.02 -4.28 4.61
N SER A 78 7.42 -4.88 3.58
CA SER A 78 7.03 -6.29 3.59
C SER A 78 7.87 -7.13 2.64
N PRO A 79 8.76 -7.99 3.19
CA PRO A 79 9.52 -8.92 2.35
C PRO A 79 8.63 -9.91 1.59
N GLY A 80 7.48 -10.28 2.17
CA GLY A 80 6.52 -11.17 1.52
C GLY A 80 5.93 -10.63 0.23
N PHE A 81 5.97 -9.32 0.04
CA PHE A 81 5.53 -8.66 -1.19
C PHE A 81 6.71 -7.96 -1.89
N LYS A 82 7.87 -8.63 -1.92
CA LYS A 82 9.09 -8.14 -2.60
C LYS A 82 9.48 -6.74 -2.15
N ASP A 83 9.43 -6.52 -0.85
CA ASP A 83 9.78 -5.24 -0.21
C ASP A 83 8.81 -4.10 -0.55
N ALA A 84 7.55 -4.42 -0.81
CA ALA A 84 6.53 -3.40 -0.94
C ALA A 84 6.43 -2.56 0.32
N LEU A 85 6.11 -1.29 0.15
CA LEU A 85 5.98 -0.34 1.26
C LEU A 85 4.51 0.02 1.50
N LEU A 86 4.08 -0.15 2.73
CA LEU A 86 2.84 0.44 3.23
C LEU A 86 3.20 1.77 3.87
N SER A 87 2.74 2.86 3.26
CA SER A 87 2.89 4.21 3.81
C SER A 87 1.53 4.64 4.31
N ILE A 88 1.42 4.89 5.61
CA ILE A 88 0.12 5.15 6.23
C ILE A 88 0.23 6.30 7.23
N SER A 89 -0.78 7.17 7.24
CA SER A 89 -0.87 8.28 8.18
C SER A 89 -2.20 8.26 8.89
N LYS A 90 -2.19 8.64 10.16
CA LYS A 90 -3.37 8.78 10.98
C LYS A 90 -3.48 10.24 11.40
N ARG A 91 -4.59 10.87 11.04
CA ARG A 91 -4.85 12.27 11.38
C ARG A 91 -6.06 12.34 12.30
N ILE A 92 -5.92 13.11 13.38
CA ILE A 92 -7.04 13.45 14.26
C ILE A 92 -7.53 14.83 13.85
N ASP A 93 -8.77 14.89 13.38
CA ASP A 93 -9.36 16.11 12.87
C ASP A 93 -9.86 16.98 14.04
N SER A 94 -10.22 18.24 13.74
CA SER A 94 -10.61 19.20 14.78
C SER A 94 -11.87 18.78 15.56
N ASP A 95 -12.71 17.94 14.96
CA ASP A 95 -13.90 17.39 15.63
C ASP A 95 -13.63 16.07 16.36
N ASN A 96 -12.34 15.72 16.52
CA ASN A 96 -11.86 14.47 17.13
C ASN A 96 -12.13 13.21 16.28
N SER A 97 -12.63 13.35 15.06
CA SER A 97 -12.71 12.21 14.14
C SER A 97 -11.32 11.83 13.65
N VAL A 98 -11.17 10.56 13.26
CA VAL A 98 -9.89 10.02 12.79
C VAL A 98 -9.96 9.74 11.31
N THR A 99 -8.95 10.18 10.57
CA THR A 99 -8.82 9.92 9.13
C THR A 99 -7.52 9.17 8.89
N TYR A 100 -7.61 8.07 8.14
CA TYR A 100 -6.45 7.30 7.70
C TYR A 100 -6.20 7.57 6.22
N ILE A 101 -4.94 7.77 5.87
CA ILE A 101 -4.48 7.99 4.50
C ILE A 101 -3.36 7.00 4.27
N GLY A 102 -3.36 6.32 3.14
CA GLY A 102 -2.27 5.37 2.92
C GLY A 102 -2.29 4.72 1.55
N ARG A 103 -1.20 4.04 1.26
CA ARG A 103 -1.04 3.28 0.03
C ARG A 103 0.01 2.19 0.21
N ILE A 104 -0.13 1.15 -0.61
CA ILE A 104 0.85 0.08 -0.70
C ILE A 104 1.41 0.14 -2.10
N ILE A 105 2.72 0.33 -2.24
CA ILE A 105 3.39 0.43 -3.53
C ILE A 105 4.67 -0.38 -3.55
N ASN A 106 5.03 -0.82 -4.76
CA ASN A 106 6.30 -1.48 -5.02
C ASN A 106 6.81 -0.97 -6.36
N GLU A 107 8.04 -0.48 -6.38
CA GLU A 107 8.64 0.08 -7.59
C GLU A 107 8.72 -0.92 -8.75
N SER A 108 8.83 -2.21 -8.43
CA SER A 108 8.92 -3.26 -9.46
C SER A 108 7.56 -3.74 -9.96
N SER A 109 6.46 -3.23 -9.40
CA SER A 109 5.12 -3.69 -9.73
C SER A 109 4.37 -2.63 -10.52
N THR A 110 3.44 -3.09 -11.37
CA THR A 110 2.54 -2.23 -12.13
C THR A 110 1.28 -1.88 -11.34
N ASP A 111 1.03 -2.56 -10.23
CA ASP A 111 -0.13 -2.32 -9.39
C ASP A 111 0.27 -2.00 -7.95
N GLY A 112 -0.68 -1.47 -7.22
CA GLY A 112 -0.57 -1.17 -5.81
C GLY A 112 -1.95 -0.97 -5.24
N TYR A 113 -2.02 -0.38 -4.05
CA TYR A 113 -3.30 -0.11 -3.39
C TYR A 113 -3.32 1.30 -2.82
N GLN A 114 -4.49 1.90 -2.84
CA GLN A 114 -4.75 3.17 -2.16
C GLN A 114 -5.83 2.96 -1.12
N LEU A 115 -5.62 3.46 0.08
CA LEU A 115 -6.59 3.40 1.16
C LEU A 115 -7.69 4.44 0.90
N VAL A 116 -8.93 4.00 0.90
CA VAL A 116 -10.09 4.87 0.67
C VAL A 116 -11.15 4.63 1.73
N LYS A 117 -11.93 5.65 2.01
CA LYS A 117 -13.05 5.58 2.94
C LYS A 117 -14.34 5.69 2.15
N ASP A 118 -15.30 4.79 2.40
CA ASP A 118 -16.61 4.86 1.76
C ASP A 118 -17.55 5.83 2.50
N LYS A 119 -18.77 5.95 1.99
CA LYS A 119 -19.77 6.86 2.56
C LYS A 119 -20.16 6.50 3.98
N SER A 120 -20.03 5.22 4.35
CA SER A 120 -20.37 4.76 5.72
C SER A 120 -19.19 4.90 6.68
N GLY A 121 -18.03 5.36 6.22
CA GLY A 121 -16.85 5.52 7.04
C GLY A 121 -15.94 4.30 7.12
N LYS A 122 -16.21 3.26 6.33
CA LYS A 122 -15.40 2.05 6.29
C LYS A 122 -14.23 2.24 5.33
N TYR A 123 -13.06 1.73 5.73
CA TYR A 123 -11.85 1.80 4.92
C TYR A 123 -11.63 0.52 4.14
N SER A 124 -11.05 0.68 2.96
CA SER A 124 -10.60 -0.43 2.15
C SER A 124 -9.40 0.01 1.31
N PHE A 125 -8.57 -0.96 0.93
CA PHE A 125 -7.53 -0.75 -0.06
C PHE A 125 -8.09 -1.06 -1.44
N ASN A 126 -8.08 -0.05 -2.30
CA ASN A 126 -8.50 -0.20 -3.70
C ASN A 126 -7.27 -0.30 -4.58
N LYS A 127 -7.28 -1.29 -5.49
CA LYS A 127 -6.17 -1.51 -6.40
C LYS A 127 -6.04 -0.34 -7.38
N ILE A 128 -4.80 0.11 -7.56
CA ILE A 128 -4.45 1.20 -8.47
C ILE A 128 -3.31 0.76 -9.37
N LYS A 129 -3.14 1.48 -10.47
CA LYS A 129 -1.97 1.35 -11.32
C LYS A 129 -0.92 2.35 -10.84
N THR A 130 0.32 1.88 -10.64
CA THR A 130 1.40 2.77 -10.16
C THR A 130 1.66 3.93 -11.12
N ALA A 131 1.44 3.73 -12.43
CA ALA A 131 1.58 4.80 -13.41
C ALA A 131 0.62 5.96 -13.15
N ASP A 132 -0.58 5.68 -12.62
CA ASP A 132 -1.55 6.71 -12.32
C ASP A 132 -1.11 7.60 -11.16
N LEU A 133 -0.37 7.04 -10.20
CA LEU A 133 0.18 7.81 -9.09
C LEU A 133 1.25 8.82 -9.55
N ILE A 134 2.05 8.44 -10.53
CA ILE A 134 3.11 9.31 -11.07
C ILE A 134 2.50 10.52 -11.75
N GLN A 135 1.35 10.35 -12.41
CA GLN A 135 0.67 11.43 -13.11
C GLN A 135 0.11 12.50 -12.18
N ASP A 136 -0.12 12.19 -10.93
CA ASP A 136 -0.67 13.13 -9.95
C ASP A 136 0.38 14.11 -9.42
N PHE A 137 1.62 13.91 -9.78
CA PHE A 137 2.71 14.82 -9.45
C PHE A 137 3.06 15.69 -10.65
#